data_2fe0f1adb5f10d347bf0f95625df5332
#
_entry.id   2fe0f1adb5f10d347bf0f95625df5332
#
_cell.length_a   1.000
_cell.length_b   1.000
_cell.length_c   1.000
_cell.angle_alpha   90.00
_cell.angle_beta   90.00
_cell.angle_gamma   90.00
#
_symmetry.space_group_name_H-M   'P 1'
#
loop_
_entity.id
_entity.type
_entity.pdbx_description
1 polymer ?
#
loop_
_entity_poly.entity_id
_entity_poly.type
_entity_poly.pdbx_seq_one_letter_code
_entity_poly.pdbx_strand_id
1 'polypeptide(L)'
;MNIEINVSGLLDNRLTASQYVMLVLLFESKTELFVNYINLYGFAKKELQGLVDRGYILSCDPQNPLTCITIARDKVRKLLGVEESYFTELFNAYPIKVSNGKSLRILRPTSLSAKAAIVCKEKYDRYVKGNVLKHKYVMDCLHKELESRRRGGNMAYMHALETYLNKNAWDAYEGLLDKNNTIQSGDTKYGQDLI
;
A
#
# COMPACT_ATOMS: atom_id res chain seq x y z
N MET A 1 12.22 -16.13 -16.31
CA MET A 1 12.04 -14.92 -15.48
C MET A 1 13.20 -14.00 -15.78
N ASN A 2 12.96 -12.76 -16.18
CA ASN A 2 13.99 -11.74 -16.35
C ASN A 2 13.97 -10.85 -15.11
N ILE A 3 15.15 -10.56 -14.54
CA ILE A 3 15.31 -9.65 -13.40
C ILE A 3 16.11 -8.46 -13.90
N GLU A 4 15.50 -7.28 -13.88
CA GLU A 4 16.19 -6.01 -14.11
C GLU A 4 16.88 -5.59 -12.83
N ILE A 5 18.16 -5.24 -12.92
CA ILE A 5 18.96 -4.86 -11.76
C ILE A 5 19.11 -3.35 -11.73
N ASN A 6 18.61 -2.74 -10.67
CA ASN A 6 18.86 -1.33 -10.37
C ASN A 6 20.27 -1.18 -9.76
N VAL A 7 21.26 -0.91 -10.62
CA VAL A 7 22.67 -0.80 -10.22
C VAL A 7 22.90 0.32 -9.21
N SER A 8 22.27 1.49 -9.40
CA SER A 8 22.37 2.60 -8.44
C SER A 8 21.84 2.19 -7.07
N GLY A 9 20.67 1.54 -7.04
CA GLY A 9 20.10 1.03 -5.79
C GLY A 9 20.98 0.00 -5.10
N LEU A 10 21.72 -0.83 -5.85
CA LEU A 10 22.68 -1.76 -5.29
C LEU A 10 23.84 -1.03 -4.59
N LEU A 11 24.44 -0.06 -5.29
CA LEU A 11 25.60 0.69 -4.78
C LEU A 11 25.25 1.52 -3.54
N ASP A 12 24.13 2.26 -3.61
CA ASP A 12 23.66 3.12 -2.52
C ASP A 12 23.34 2.33 -1.24
N ASN A 13 22.86 1.10 -1.39
CA ASN A 13 22.54 0.22 -0.27
C ASN A 13 23.63 -0.81 0.06
N ARG A 14 24.78 -0.76 -0.64
CA ARG A 14 25.92 -1.67 -0.47
C ARG A 14 25.52 -3.14 -0.55
N LEU A 15 24.64 -3.47 -1.49
CA LEU A 15 24.17 -4.84 -1.72
C LEU A 15 24.96 -5.50 -2.84
N THR A 16 25.10 -6.82 -2.76
CA THR A 16 25.60 -7.64 -3.87
C THR A 16 24.48 -7.94 -4.86
N ALA A 17 24.85 -8.27 -6.10
CA ALA A 17 23.86 -8.71 -7.09
C ALA A 17 23.08 -9.95 -6.61
N SER A 18 23.74 -10.86 -5.89
CA SER A 18 23.11 -12.04 -5.28
C SER A 18 22.04 -11.64 -4.26
N GLN A 19 22.35 -10.69 -3.37
CA GLN A 19 21.41 -10.17 -2.38
C GLN A 19 20.20 -9.53 -3.06
N TYR A 20 20.42 -8.78 -4.14
CA TYR A 20 19.34 -8.17 -4.91
C TYR A 20 18.42 -9.23 -5.52
N VAL A 21 18.98 -10.25 -6.17
CA VAL A 21 18.21 -11.36 -6.74
C VAL A 21 17.38 -12.06 -5.67
N MET A 22 17.96 -12.34 -4.49
CA MET A 22 17.23 -12.92 -3.36
C MET A 22 16.05 -12.07 -2.94
N LEU A 23 16.24 -10.74 -2.82
CA LEU A 23 15.17 -9.82 -2.44
C LEU A 23 14.06 -9.74 -3.48
N VAL A 24 14.39 -9.78 -4.78
CA VAL A 24 13.38 -9.84 -5.86
C VAL A 24 12.55 -11.11 -5.74
N LEU A 25 13.20 -12.27 -5.60
CA LEU A 25 12.51 -13.55 -5.50
C LEU A 25 11.57 -13.62 -4.27
N LEU A 26 12.03 -13.11 -3.13
CA LEU A 26 11.22 -13.02 -1.91
C LEU A 26 10.07 -12.02 -2.04
N PHE A 27 10.33 -10.85 -2.65
CA PHE A 27 9.33 -9.80 -2.85
C PHE A 27 8.18 -10.26 -3.75
N GLU A 28 8.51 -10.99 -4.83
CA GLU A 28 7.55 -11.58 -5.76
C GLU A 28 6.94 -12.90 -5.27
N SER A 29 7.29 -13.35 -4.05
CA SER A 29 6.81 -14.61 -3.48
C SER A 29 7.18 -15.85 -4.34
N LYS A 30 8.33 -15.81 -5.02
CA LYS A 30 8.87 -16.92 -5.83
C LYS A 30 9.69 -17.88 -4.96
N THR A 31 9.05 -18.46 -3.95
CA THR A 31 9.70 -19.27 -2.91
C THR A 31 10.49 -20.44 -3.49
N GLU A 32 9.95 -21.13 -4.47
CA GLU A 32 10.60 -22.28 -5.10
C GLU A 32 11.90 -21.89 -5.82
N LEU A 33 11.87 -20.80 -6.58
CA LEU A 33 13.06 -20.29 -7.26
C LEU A 33 14.09 -19.77 -6.25
N PHE A 34 13.65 -19.17 -5.16
CA PHE A 34 14.52 -18.71 -4.08
C PHE A 34 15.25 -19.89 -3.41
N VAL A 35 14.54 -20.97 -3.08
CA VAL A 35 15.12 -22.19 -2.51
C VAL A 35 16.14 -22.81 -3.45
N ASN A 36 15.78 -22.94 -4.72
CA ASN A 36 16.69 -23.45 -5.75
C ASN A 36 17.95 -22.58 -5.87
N TYR A 37 17.79 -21.25 -5.86
CA TYR A 37 18.91 -20.32 -5.90
C TYR A 37 19.87 -20.50 -4.72
N ILE A 38 19.35 -20.60 -3.50
CA ILE A 38 20.17 -20.82 -2.30
C ILE A 38 20.89 -22.17 -2.32
N ASN A 39 20.24 -23.23 -2.82
CA ASN A 39 20.82 -24.56 -2.87
C ASN A 39 21.93 -24.67 -3.92
N LEU A 40 21.82 -23.95 -5.03
CA LEU A 40 22.81 -23.94 -6.11
C LEU A 40 24.10 -23.20 -5.75
N TYR A 41 23.99 -22.18 -4.88
CA TYR A 41 25.13 -21.27 -4.59
C TYR A 41 25.54 -21.37 -3.11
N GLY A 42 26.67 -21.99 -2.83
CA GLY A 42 27.16 -22.23 -1.46
C GLY A 42 27.42 -20.96 -0.62
N PHE A 43 27.58 -19.80 -1.25
CA PHE A 43 27.75 -18.52 -0.56
C PHE A 43 26.42 -17.89 -0.10
N ALA A 44 25.29 -18.42 -0.56
CA ALA A 44 23.97 -17.82 -0.36
C ALA A 44 23.58 -17.65 1.11
N LYS A 45 24.02 -18.55 2.01
CA LYS A 45 23.76 -18.42 3.45
C LYS A 45 24.41 -17.17 4.06
N LYS A 46 25.67 -16.86 3.65
CA LYS A 46 26.37 -15.65 4.11
C LYS A 46 25.70 -14.38 3.57
N GLU A 47 25.27 -14.42 2.32
CA GLU A 47 24.54 -13.32 1.69
C GLU A 47 23.17 -13.08 2.36
N LEU A 48 22.48 -14.17 2.75
CA LEU A 48 21.22 -14.09 3.49
C LEU A 48 21.42 -13.41 4.85
N GLN A 49 22.48 -13.80 5.60
CA GLN A 49 22.83 -13.15 6.87
C GLN A 49 23.07 -11.66 6.68
N GLY A 50 23.78 -11.28 5.63
CA GLY A 50 24.01 -9.87 5.29
C GLY A 50 22.70 -9.08 5.03
N LEU A 51 21.64 -9.73 4.54
CA LEU A 51 20.33 -9.11 4.39
C LEU A 51 19.59 -8.95 5.74
N VAL A 52 19.78 -9.90 6.66
CA VAL A 52 19.25 -9.79 8.04
C VAL A 52 19.95 -8.63 8.76
N ASP A 53 21.28 -8.58 8.72
CA ASP A 53 22.07 -7.55 9.39
C ASP A 53 21.74 -6.13 8.91
N ARG A 54 21.37 -5.99 7.63
CA ARG A 54 20.92 -4.73 7.04
C ARG A 54 19.43 -4.46 7.21
N GLY A 55 18.69 -5.36 7.86
CA GLY A 55 17.25 -5.19 8.13
C GLY A 55 16.37 -5.23 6.88
N TYR A 56 16.76 -5.96 5.83
CA TYR A 56 15.90 -6.30 4.70
C TYR A 56 15.08 -7.56 4.99
N ILE A 57 15.61 -8.44 5.84
CA ILE A 57 14.93 -9.60 6.38
C ILE A 57 14.70 -9.34 7.86
N LEU A 58 13.44 -9.41 8.31
CA LEU A 58 13.03 -9.10 9.68
C LEU A 58 13.07 -10.32 10.58
N SER A 59 12.74 -11.48 10.03
CA SER A 59 12.79 -12.76 10.74
C SER A 59 13.10 -13.89 9.78
N CYS A 60 13.88 -14.84 10.29
CA CYS A 60 14.22 -16.08 9.62
C CYS A 60 14.11 -17.18 10.67
N ASP A 61 13.43 -18.28 10.38
CA ASP A 61 13.37 -19.42 11.30
C ASP A 61 14.78 -20.04 11.40
N PRO A 62 15.41 -20.08 12.60
CA PRO A 62 16.73 -20.65 12.77
C PRO A 62 16.81 -22.16 12.40
N GLN A 63 15.70 -22.88 12.51
CA GLN A 63 15.64 -24.31 12.20
C GLN A 63 15.34 -24.56 10.73
N ASN A 64 14.63 -23.64 10.08
CA ASN A 64 14.27 -23.77 8.67
C ASN A 64 14.28 -22.41 7.96
N PRO A 65 15.48 -21.82 7.76
CA PRO A 65 15.63 -20.45 7.27
C PRO A 65 14.99 -20.19 5.89
N LEU A 66 14.60 -21.25 5.19
CA LEU A 66 14.02 -21.17 3.86
C LEU A 66 12.48 -21.13 3.85
N THR A 67 11.82 -21.47 4.97
CA THR A 67 10.35 -21.61 5.01
C THR A 67 9.60 -20.45 5.64
N CYS A 68 10.26 -19.67 6.52
CA CYS A 68 9.62 -18.58 7.26
C CYS A 68 10.43 -17.29 7.21
N ILE A 69 10.69 -16.76 6.00
CA ILE A 69 11.37 -15.49 5.82
C ILE A 69 10.35 -14.36 5.76
N THR A 70 10.45 -13.42 6.69
CA THR A 70 9.70 -12.16 6.63
C THR A 70 10.61 -11.04 6.16
N ILE A 71 10.22 -10.38 5.07
CA ILE A 71 10.97 -9.26 4.51
C ILE A 71 10.39 -7.91 4.96
N ALA A 72 11.25 -6.90 5.07
CA ALA A 72 10.88 -5.50 5.26
C ALA A 72 10.33 -4.93 3.93
N ARG A 73 9.08 -5.24 3.61
CA ARG A 73 8.47 -5.05 2.29
C ARG A 73 8.65 -3.62 1.76
N ASP A 74 8.45 -2.60 2.60
CA ASP A 74 8.56 -1.20 2.18
C ASP A 74 10.01 -0.82 1.85
N LYS A 75 10.96 -1.33 2.62
CA LYS A 75 12.40 -1.11 2.36
C LYS A 75 12.84 -1.80 1.07
N VAL A 76 12.40 -3.04 0.86
CA VAL A 76 12.67 -3.80 -0.37
C VAL A 76 12.02 -3.12 -1.57
N ARG A 77 10.78 -2.67 -1.45
CA ARG A 77 10.06 -1.95 -2.50
C ARG A 77 10.83 -0.71 -2.97
N LYS A 78 11.29 0.13 -2.03
CA LYS A 78 12.10 1.32 -2.34
C LYS A 78 13.39 0.95 -3.06
N LEU A 79 14.07 -0.11 -2.61
CA LEU A 79 15.29 -0.61 -3.24
C LEU A 79 15.05 -1.05 -4.69
N LEU A 80 13.96 -1.78 -4.92
CA LEU A 80 13.61 -2.29 -6.24
C LEU A 80 13.07 -1.21 -7.19
N GLY A 81 12.84 0.01 -6.69
CA GLY A 81 12.21 1.08 -7.46
C GLY A 81 10.75 0.74 -7.85
N VAL A 82 10.15 -0.22 -7.16
CA VAL A 82 8.75 -0.57 -7.38
C VAL A 82 7.90 0.49 -6.68
N GLU A 83 7.46 1.47 -7.43
CA GLU A 83 6.45 2.40 -6.92
C GLU A 83 5.20 1.61 -6.54
N GLU A 84 4.70 1.86 -5.34
CA GLU A 84 3.39 1.35 -4.98
C GLU A 84 2.40 2.00 -5.94
N SER A 85 1.71 1.17 -6.73
CA SER A 85 0.69 1.74 -7.59
C SER A 85 -0.32 2.44 -6.66
N TYR A 86 -0.65 3.67 -6.94
CA TYR A 86 -1.66 4.44 -6.20
C TYR A 86 -2.95 3.64 -5.99
N PHE A 87 -3.25 2.75 -6.92
CA PHE A 87 -4.38 1.83 -6.76
C PHE A 87 -4.17 0.82 -5.63
N THR A 88 -2.95 0.32 -5.41
CA THR A 88 -2.68 -0.63 -4.32
C THR A 88 -2.95 0.02 -2.96
N GLU A 89 -2.56 1.27 -2.78
CA GLU A 89 -2.84 2.04 -1.56
C GLU A 89 -4.35 2.22 -1.36
N LEU A 90 -5.05 2.71 -2.39
CA LEU A 90 -6.51 2.82 -2.37
C LEU A 90 -7.18 1.47 -2.05
N PHE A 91 -6.75 0.40 -2.75
CA PHE A 91 -7.30 -0.94 -2.58
C PHE A 91 -7.14 -1.45 -1.15
N ASN A 92 -5.97 -1.23 -0.53
CA ASN A 92 -5.71 -1.67 0.84
C ASN A 92 -6.49 -0.85 1.89
N ALA A 93 -6.68 0.45 1.66
CA ALA A 93 -7.48 1.31 2.53
C ALA A 93 -8.98 1.03 2.43
N TYR A 94 -9.44 0.52 1.28
CA TYR A 94 -10.87 0.26 1.06
C TYR A 94 -11.34 -0.98 1.82
N PRO A 95 -12.50 -0.96 2.52
CA PRO A 95 -13.00 -2.10 3.27
C PRO A 95 -13.30 -3.31 2.36
N ILE A 96 -12.94 -4.51 2.79
CA ILE A 96 -13.24 -5.75 2.04
C ILE A 96 -14.74 -6.06 2.09
N LYS A 97 -15.32 -5.91 3.29
CA LYS A 97 -16.71 -6.28 3.58
C LYS A 97 -17.31 -5.38 4.64
N VAL A 98 -18.61 -5.23 4.60
CA VAL A 98 -19.42 -4.54 5.62
C VAL A 98 -20.60 -5.39 6.03
N SER A 99 -21.05 -5.23 7.28
CA SER A 99 -22.27 -5.87 7.79
C SER A 99 -23.39 -4.85 7.88
N ASN A 100 -24.60 -5.25 7.52
CA ASN A 100 -25.82 -4.49 7.78
C ASN A 100 -26.65 -5.07 8.95
N GLY A 101 -26.01 -5.90 9.79
CA GLY A 101 -26.66 -6.60 10.90
C GLY A 101 -27.35 -7.90 10.48
N LYS A 102 -27.78 -8.06 9.24
CA LYS A 102 -28.47 -9.25 8.71
C LYS A 102 -27.64 -10.05 7.71
N SER A 103 -26.79 -9.38 6.95
CA SER A 103 -25.96 -9.98 5.92
C SER A 103 -24.59 -9.30 5.82
N LEU A 104 -23.61 -10.03 5.28
CA LEU A 104 -22.29 -9.51 4.91
C LEU A 104 -22.30 -9.12 3.43
N ARG A 105 -21.93 -7.88 3.13
CA ARG A 105 -21.80 -7.40 1.76
C ARG A 105 -20.32 -7.21 1.45
N ILE A 106 -19.85 -7.82 0.36
CA ILE A 106 -18.48 -7.66 -0.14
C ILE A 106 -18.41 -6.33 -0.90
N LEU A 107 -17.44 -5.50 -0.56
CA LEU A 107 -17.22 -4.19 -1.19
C LEU A 107 -16.10 -4.21 -2.20
N ARG A 108 -15.08 -5.06 -2.02
CA ARG A 108 -14.00 -5.25 -2.97
C ARG A 108 -13.49 -6.69 -2.98
N PRO A 109 -12.82 -7.13 -4.05
CA PRO A 109 -12.09 -8.39 -4.05
C PRO A 109 -11.05 -8.46 -2.94
N THR A 110 -10.69 -9.66 -2.52
CA THR A 110 -9.63 -9.89 -1.53
C THR A 110 -8.23 -9.83 -2.12
N SER A 111 -8.11 -10.09 -3.44
CA SER A 111 -6.84 -10.11 -4.16
C SER A 111 -6.78 -9.06 -5.25
N LEU A 112 -5.63 -8.42 -5.39
CA LEU A 112 -5.31 -7.51 -6.51
C LEU A 112 -5.28 -8.22 -7.88
N SER A 113 -5.05 -9.54 -7.90
CA SER A 113 -5.04 -10.36 -9.12
C SER A 113 -6.45 -10.76 -9.60
N ALA A 114 -7.49 -10.50 -8.81
CA ALA A 114 -8.86 -10.77 -9.23
C ALA A 114 -9.26 -9.90 -10.43
N LYS A 115 -9.99 -10.46 -11.40
CA LYS A 115 -10.43 -9.75 -12.62
C LYS A 115 -11.09 -8.41 -12.30
N ALA A 116 -11.99 -8.38 -11.31
CA ALA A 116 -12.65 -7.14 -10.88
C ALA A 116 -11.66 -6.11 -10.29
N ALA A 117 -10.60 -6.54 -9.59
CA ALA A 117 -9.57 -5.63 -9.09
C ALA A 117 -8.73 -5.04 -10.22
N ILE A 118 -8.41 -5.85 -11.24
CA ILE A 118 -7.67 -5.39 -12.43
C ILE A 118 -8.46 -4.29 -13.16
N VAL A 119 -9.77 -4.50 -13.38
CA VAL A 119 -10.64 -3.48 -14.00
C VAL A 119 -10.70 -2.20 -13.17
N CYS A 120 -10.81 -2.33 -11.83
CA CYS A 120 -10.77 -1.18 -10.93
C CYS A 120 -9.43 -0.44 -11.02
N LYS A 121 -8.30 -1.18 -11.09
CA LYS A 121 -6.97 -0.61 -11.24
C LYS A 121 -6.84 0.22 -12.51
N GLU A 122 -7.24 -0.33 -13.64
CA GLU A 122 -7.18 0.38 -14.94
C GLU A 122 -7.98 1.69 -14.93
N LYS A 123 -9.15 1.69 -14.29
CA LYS A 123 -9.97 2.90 -14.13
C LYS A 123 -9.29 3.94 -13.25
N TYR A 124 -8.76 3.51 -12.11
CA TYR A 124 -8.10 4.40 -11.16
C TYR A 124 -6.83 5.00 -11.75
N ASP A 125 -5.98 4.18 -12.37
CA ASP A 125 -4.76 4.64 -13.03
C ASP A 125 -5.06 5.64 -14.14
N ARG A 126 -6.16 5.44 -14.88
CA ARG A 126 -6.63 6.37 -15.92
C ARG A 126 -7.11 7.70 -15.34
N TYR A 127 -7.70 7.71 -14.15
CA TYR A 127 -8.10 8.93 -13.45
C TYR A 127 -6.90 9.67 -12.89
N VAL A 128 -6.05 8.97 -12.15
CA VAL A 128 -4.89 9.57 -11.45
C VAL A 128 -3.81 10.01 -12.43
N LYS A 129 -3.53 9.21 -13.48
CA LYS A 129 -2.49 9.47 -14.49
C LYS A 129 -1.13 9.81 -13.88
N GLY A 130 -0.73 9.11 -12.83
CA GLY A 130 0.53 9.36 -12.12
C GLY A 130 0.57 10.64 -11.28
N ASN A 131 -0.54 11.36 -11.15
CA ASN A 131 -0.60 12.61 -10.40
C ASN A 131 -0.81 12.34 -8.90
N VAL A 132 0.24 12.56 -8.10
CA VAL A 132 0.25 12.42 -6.64
C VAL A 132 -0.85 13.24 -5.95
N LEU A 133 -1.12 14.45 -6.41
CA LEU A 133 -2.13 15.32 -5.78
C LEU A 133 -3.55 14.77 -5.97
N LYS A 134 -3.85 14.22 -7.16
CA LYS A 134 -5.13 13.56 -7.39
C LYS A 134 -5.28 12.29 -6.53
N HIS A 135 -4.22 11.51 -6.42
CA HIS A 135 -4.24 10.34 -5.56
C HIS A 135 -4.48 10.72 -4.10
N LYS A 136 -3.70 11.68 -3.58
CA LYS A 136 -3.87 12.19 -2.22
C LYS A 136 -5.28 12.70 -1.97
N TYR A 137 -5.85 13.48 -2.88
CA TYR A 137 -7.22 13.97 -2.80
C TYR A 137 -8.24 12.82 -2.62
N VAL A 138 -8.15 11.77 -3.47
CA VAL A 138 -9.04 10.60 -3.35
C VAL A 138 -8.87 9.89 -2.02
N MET A 139 -7.62 9.73 -1.55
CA MET A 139 -7.34 9.07 -0.27
C MET A 139 -7.87 9.87 0.92
N ASP A 140 -7.68 11.18 0.92
CA ASP A 140 -8.19 12.07 1.97
C ASP A 140 -9.74 12.03 2.02
N CYS A 141 -10.41 12.06 0.87
CA CYS A 141 -11.87 11.91 0.78
C CYS A 141 -12.33 10.54 1.28
N LEU A 142 -11.64 9.45 0.90
CA LEU A 142 -11.96 8.10 1.37
C LEU A 142 -11.84 8.00 2.90
N HIS A 143 -10.77 8.54 3.48
CA HIS A 143 -10.59 8.53 4.93
C HIS A 143 -11.71 9.30 5.64
N LYS A 144 -12.13 10.45 5.11
CA LYS A 144 -13.26 11.22 5.62
C LYS A 144 -14.59 10.47 5.50
N GLU A 145 -14.82 9.80 4.38
CA GLU A 145 -15.99 8.94 4.21
C GLU A 145 -16.02 7.84 5.26
N LEU A 146 -14.92 7.10 5.41
CA LEU A 146 -14.82 5.99 6.37
C LEU A 146 -15.06 6.47 7.81
N GLU A 147 -14.46 7.61 8.18
CA GLU A 147 -14.65 8.22 9.49
C GLU A 147 -16.12 8.62 9.73
N SER A 148 -16.71 9.35 8.79
CA SER A 148 -18.11 9.80 8.85
C SER A 148 -19.08 8.60 8.97
N ARG A 149 -18.88 7.58 8.12
CA ARG A 149 -19.74 6.38 8.12
C ARG A 149 -19.58 5.54 9.38
N ARG A 150 -18.37 5.44 9.94
CA ARG A 150 -18.15 4.73 11.22
C ARG A 150 -18.85 5.45 12.36
N ARG A 151 -18.74 6.77 12.45
CA ARG A 151 -19.41 7.59 13.47
C ARG A 151 -20.93 7.53 13.36
N GLY A 152 -21.47 7.57 12.14
CA GLY A 152 -22.90 7.54 11.87
C GLY A 152 -23.53 6.15 11.84
N GLY A 153 -22.76 5.06 12.03
CA GLY A 153 -23.28 3.69 11.91
C GLY A 153 -23.68 3.28 10.48
N ASN A 154 -23.27 4.04 9.47
CA ASN A 154 -23.76 3.94 8.09
C ASN A 154 -22.80 3.16 7.16
N MET A 155 -21.90 2.34 7.71
CA MET A 155 -20.95 1.55 6.92
C MET A 155 -21.65 0.60 5.91
N ALA A 156 -22.83 0.10 6.25
CA ALA A 156 -23.62 -0.79 5.39
C ALA A 156 -23.98 -0.15 4.03
N TYR A 157 -24.04 1.17 3.97
CA TYR A 157 -24.40 1.92 2.74
C TYR A 157 -23.20 2.35 1.91
N MET A 158 -21.99 1.94 2.30
CA MET A 158 -20.80 2.24 1.51
C MET A 158 -20.88 1.58 0.13
N HIS A 159 -20.47 2.28 -0.92
CA HIS A 159 -20.44 1.71 -2.27
C HIS A 159 -19.45 0.54 -2.37
N ALA A 160 -19.69 -0.39 -3.30
CA ALA A 160 -18.62 -1.30 -3.73
C ALA A 160 -17.53 -0.50 -4.44
N LEU A 161 -16.26 -0.96 -4.39
CA LEU A 161 -15.12 -0.26 -4.95
C LEU A 161 -15.32 0.09 -6.44
N GLU A 162 -15.86 -0.82 -7.21
CA GLU A 162 -16.17 -0.57 -8.62
C GLU A 162 -17.16 0.58 -8.81
N THR A 163 -18.22 0.60 -8.01
CA THR A 163 -19.21 1.69 -8.04
C THR A 163 -18.61 3.00 -7.55
N TYR A 164 -17.78 2.95 -6.52
CA TYR A 164 -17.05 4.08 -5.98
C TYR A 164 -16.21 4.77 -7.05
N LEU A 165 -15.44 3.98 -7.81
CA LEU A 165 -14.61 4.46 -8.90
C LEU A 165 -15.44 4.94 -10.12
N ASN A 166 -16.54 4.24 -10.44
CA ASN A 166 -17.38 4.61 -11.57
C ASN A 166 -18.10 5.95 -11.38
N LYS A 167 -18.46 6.26 -10.14
CA LYS A 167 -19.22 7.47 -9.80
C LYS A 167 -18.36 8.61 -9.30
N ASN A 168 -17.02 8.44 -9.20
CA ASN A 168 -16.14 9.37 -8.51
C ASN A 168 -16.70 9.74 -7.12
N ALA A 169 -17.13 8.72 -6.36
CA ALA A 169 -17.93 8.92 -5.16
C ALA A 169 -17.17 9.71 -4.05
N TRP A 170 -15.87 9.88 -4.18
CA TRP A 170 -15.06 10.74 -3.32
C TRP A 170 -15.43 12.22 -3.39
N ASP A 171 -15.95 12.70 -4.53
CA ASP A 171 -16.31 14.11 -4.70
C ASP A 171 -17.41 14.57 -3.71
N ALA A 172 -18.24 13.62 -3.23
CA ALA A 172 -19.25 13.90 -2.20
C ALA A 172 -18.64 14.30 -0.84
N TYR A 173 -17.36 14.06 -0.62
CA TYR A 173 -16.65 14.35 0.63
C TYR A 173 -15.65 15.52 0.51
N GLU A 174 -15.54 16.15 -0.65
CA GLU A 174 -14.69 17.31 -0.88
C GLU A 174 -14.95 18.44 0.13
N GLY A 175 -16.21 18.81 0.34
CA GLY A 175 -16.58 19.86 1.27
C GLY A 175 -16.29 19.57 2.75
N LEU A 176 -15.88 18.34 3.10
CA LEU A 176 -15.42 17.99 4.44
C LEU A 176 -13.90 18.18 4.59
N LEU A 177 -13.14 18.28 3.51
CA LEU A 177 -11.71 18.56 3.54
C LEU A 177 -11.44 20.02 3.89
N ASP A 178 -12.24 20.96 3.35
CA ASP A 178 -12.04 22.40 3.54
C ASP A 178 -12.33 22.87 4.96
N LYS A 179 -13.23 22.19 5.69
CA LYS A 179 -13.61 22.59 7.05
C LYS A 179 -12.49 22.43 8.10
N ASN A 180 -11.48 21.62 7.83
CA ASN A 180 -10.35 21.45 8.77
C ASN A 180 -9.25 22.48 8.60
N ASN A 181 -9.21 23.24 7.49
CA ASN A 181 -8.25 24.33 7.30
C ASN A 181 -8.75 25.67 7.90
N THR A 182 -10.03 25.79 8.21
CA THR A 182 -10.62 27.04 8.73
C THR A 182 -10.57 27.12 10.27
N ILE A 183 -10.25 26.02 10.97
CA ILE A 183 -10.23 26.00 12.45
C ILE A 183 -8.86 26.44 13.03
N GLN A 184 -7.81 26.60 12.21
CA GLN A 184 -6.50 27.10 12.68
C GLN A 184 -6.25 28.60 12.47
N SER A 185 -7.19 29.37 11.93
CA SER A 185 -7.04 30.81 11.77
C SER A 185 -8.10 31.64 12.53
N GLY A 186 -8.64 31.10 13.60
CA GLY A 186 -9.62 31.76 14.47
C GLY A 186 -9.07 32.06 15.84
N ASP A 187 -7.93 32.73 15.94
CA ASP A 187 -7.52 33.35 17.20
C ASP A 187 -7.85 34.84 17.21
N THR A 188 -8.85 35.13 18.01
CA THR A 188 -9.01 36.31 18.86
C THR A 188 -8.83 37.70 18.26
N LYS A 189 -9.94 38.39 18.14
CA LYS A 189 -10.07 39.79 18.63
C LYS A 189 -11.54 40.16 18.78
N TYR A 190 -12.15 39.77 19.86
CA TYR A 190 -13.33 40.41 20.42
C TYR A 190 -13.08 40.74 21.88
N GLY A 191 -12.90 41.98 22.17
CA GLY A 191 -12.87 42.47 23.52
C GLY A 191 -11.87 43.56 23.76
N GLN A 192 -12.15 44.78 23.25
CA GLN A 192 -11.80 46.04 23.84
C GLN A 192 -12.25 47.16 22.88
N ASP A 193 -13.41 47.74 23.24
CA ASP A 193 -13.71 49.16 23.13
C ASP A 193 -15.21 49.34 23.36
N LEU A 194 -15.56 49.51 24.63
CA LEU A 194 -16.74 50.23 25.09
C LEU A 194 -16.41 50.87 26.45
N ILE A 195 -15.89 52.06 26.40
CA ILE A 195 -16.23 53.20 27.27
C ILE A 195 -16.01 54.47 26.47
#